data_cfce850fca1e3b71e769d9e579bfd5a8
#
_entry.id   cfce850fca1e3b71e769d9e579bfd5a8
#
_cell.length_a   1.000
_cell.length_b   1.000
_cell.length_c   1.000
_cell.angle_alpha   90.00
_cell.angle_beta   90.00
_cell.angle_gamma   90.00
#
_symmetry.space_group_name_H-M   'P 1'
#
loop_
_entity.id
_entity.type
_entity.pdbx_description
1 polymer ?
#
loop_
_entity_poly.entity_id
_entity_poly.type
_entity_poly.pdbx_seq_one_letter_code
_entity_poly.pdbx_strand_id
1 'polypeptide(L)'
;MENPPGHDAAAETERRKEEHLRIPLERDVQSIPNPWDAIRLRHNALPEMDKADVDLSTRFLGRKLAAPLQVTGMTGGARKAKEFNDRLARAAALHGLAMGVGSQRAALENPKLADTYAVILEHDVPLRFANLGLPQLILWGDEAASKAKQAVAMVEAHALCVHLNFLQEAVQPEGDTGARGGLAAIRRVAKALAVPVIAKETGAGLDGRTAKRLVAAGVQGIDVGGLGGTSFSAVEHHRAVEQGDAVKARLGKTYWSWGIPTPEAVRSVRKALPKVPLVATGGLRNGLDALRALALGADLAGFAGHLFRAAATGPDGATREAGLLLEELKTGLFLLGLPSPSAVTRDHLL
;
A
#
# COMPACT_ATOMS: atom_id res chain seq x y z
N MET A 1 35.19 -16.90 -11.58
CA MET A 1 35.12 -17.14 -10.11
C MET A 1 33.73 -17.69 -9.81
N GLU A 2 33.69 -18.98 -9.55
CA GLU A 2 32.44 -19.68 -9.21
C GLU A 2 31.93 -19.17 -7.86
N ASN A 3 30.61 -18.89 -7.79
CA ASN A 3 29.94 -18.60 -6.54
C ASN A 3 30.07 -19.80 -5.60
N PRO A 4 30.35 -19.58 -4.30
CA PRO A 4 30.38 -20.68 -3.34
C PRO A 4 28.98 -21.28 -3.20
N PRO A 5 28.86 -22.62 -3.09
CA PRO A 5 27.58 -23.31 -3.01
C PRO A 5 26.90 -23.05 -1.66
N GLY A 6 25.61 -22.69 -1.69
CA GLY A 6 24.71 -22.95 -0.58
C GLY A 6 24.34 -21.79 0.33
N HIS A 7 24.22 -20.56 -0.14
CA HIS A 7 23.33 -19.61 0.53
C HIS A 7 21.90 -19.94 0.12
N ASP A 8 21.12 -20.41 1.09
CA ASP A 8 19.71 -20.73 0.94
C ASP A 8 18.94 -19.43 0.62
N ALA A 9 18.56 -19.24 -0.66
CA ALA A 9 17.84 -18.06 -1.15
C ALA A 9 16.52 -17.81 -0.35
N ALA A 10 15.95 -18.87 0.21
CA ALA A 10 14.77 -18.78 1.07
C ALA A 10 15.10 -18.11 2.42
N ALA A 11 16.23 -18.48 3.05
CA ALA A 11 16.70 -17.86 4.31
C ALA A 11 17.06 -16.38 4.10
N GLU A 12 17.65 -16.03 2.97
CA GLU A 12 17.95 -14.63 2.62
C GLU A 12 16.67 -13.81 2.43
N THR A 13 15.67 -14.38 1.77
CA THR A 13 14.35 -13.74 1.60
C THR A 13 13.65 -13.53 2.95
N GLU A 14 13.70 -14.50 3.87
CA GLU A 14 13.11 -14.38 5.21
C GLU A 14 13.83 -13.32 6.05
N ARG A 15 15.17 -13.31 6.07
CA ARG A 15 15.98 -12.29 6.75
C ARG A 15 15.65 -10.89 6.24
N ARG A 16 15.60 -10.70 4.91
CA ARG A 16 15.21 -9.42 4.30
C ARG A 16 13.83 -8.97 4.77
N LYS A 17 12.87 -9.88 4.85
CA LYS A 17 11.52 -9.59 5.35
C LYS A 17 11.52 -9.15 6.81
N GLU A 18 12.34 -9.76 7.66
CA GLU A 18 12.50 -9.35 9.06
C GLU A 18 13.14 -7.96 9.18
N GLU A 19 14.17 -7.66 8.37
CA GLU A 19 14.79 -6.34 8.33
C GLU A 19 13.79 -5.26 7.87
N HIS A 20 12.95 -5.55 6.87
CA HIS A 20 11.87 -4.65 6.41
C HIS A 20 10.78 -4.41 7.46
N LEU A 21 10.60 -5.32 8.42
CA LEU A 21 9.72 -5.11 9.57
C LEU A 21 10.40 -4.27 10.66
N ARG A 22 11.64 -4.58 10.98
CA ARG A 22 12.41 -4.00 12.09
C ARG A 22 12.82 -2.54 11.83
N ILE A 23 13.45 -2.29 10.69
CA ILE A 23 14.04 -0.97 10.38
C ILE A 23 13.01 0.17 10.45
N PRO A 24 11.79 0.07 9.87
CA PRO A 24 10.79 1.14 9.98
C PRO A 24 10.24 1.36 11.40
N LEU A 25 10.46 0.43 12.32
CA LEU A 25 10.08 0.58 13.73
C LEU A 25 11.19 1.23 14.56
N GLU A 26 12.45 0.98 14.22
CA GLU A 26 13.62 1.35 15.02
C GLU A 26 14.41 2.55 14.50
N ARG A 27 14.26 2.87 13.20
CA ARG A 27 15.04 3.92 12.53
C ARG A 27 14.14 4.98 11.93
N ASP A 28 14.70 6.18 11.77
CA ASP A 28 14.05 7.19 10.94
C ASP A 28 14.17 6.80 9.46
N VAL A 29 13.02 6.61 8.83
CA VAL A 29 12.87 6.29 7.42
C VAL A 29 11.85 7.22 6.74
N GLN A 30 11.57 8.36 7.35
CA GLN A 30 10.66 9.36 6.79
C GLN A 30 11.25 9.94 5.49
N SER A 31 10.47 9.94 4.41
CA SER A 31 10.97 10.32 3.07
C SER A 31 11.21 11.82 2.93
N ILE A 32 10.24 12.62 3.34
CA ILE A 32 10.23 14.10 3.31
C ILE A 32 9.36 14.63 4.45
N PRO A 33 9.39 15.92 4.81
CA PRO A 33 8.33 16.54 5.61
C PRO A 33 6.97 16.19 5.02
N ASN A 34 5.98 15.91 5.89
CA ASN A 34 4.75 15.32 5.43
C ASN A 34 3.96 16.26 4.47
N PRO A 35 3.76 15.88 3.19
CA PRO A 35 3.15 16.75 2.19
C PRO A 35 1.65 17.00 2.42
N TRP A 36 0.99 16.18 3.27
CA TRP A 36 -0.40 16.38 3.64
C TRP A 36 -0.63 17.66 4.45
N ASP A 37 0.40 18.16 5.15
CA ASP A 37 0.30 19.39 5.94
C ASP A 37 0.06 20.66 5.09
N ALA A 38 0.43 20.62 3.81
CA ALA A 38 0.18 21.71 2.86
C ALA A 38 -1.27 21.71 2.32
N ILE A 39 -2.05 20.66 2.53
CA ILE A 39 -3.43 20.55 2.04
C ILE A 39 -4.38 21.10 3.09
N ARG A 40 -5.11 22.13 2.75
CA ARG A 40 -6.08 22.76 3.65
C ARG A 40 -7.50 22.54 3.15
N LEU A 41 -8.40 22.31 4.10
CA LEU A 41 -9.83 22.14 3.86
C LEU A 41 -10.59 23.39 4.30
N ARG A 42 -11.65 23.72 3.57
CA ARG A 42 -12.53 24.87 3.87
C ARG A 42 -13.44 24.55 5.04
N HIS A 43 -13.18 25.18 6.18
CA HIS A 43 -14.04 25.02 7.36
C HIS A 43 -15.45 25.56 7.13
N ASN A 44 -16.47 24.80 7.50
CA ASN A 44 -17.85 25.26 7.59
C ASN A 44 -18.20 25.54 9.04
N ALA A 45 -18.33 26.83 9.39
CA ALA A 45 -18.65 27.26 10.76
C ALA A 45 -20.10 26.97 11.18
N LEU A 46 -20.99 26.66 10.20
CA LEU A 46 -22.40 26.35 10.43
C LEU A 46 -22.80 25.12 9.62
N PRO A 47 -22.47 23.90 10.09
CA PRO A 47 -22.71 22.67 9.32
C PRO A 47 -24.18 22.31 9.13
N GLU A 48 -25.08 22.77 9.98
CA GLU A 48 -26.54 22.53 9.95
C GLU A 48 -26.93 21.05 9.86
N MET A 49 -26.17 20.19 10.51
CA MET A 49 -26.39 18.74 10.63
C MET A 49 -25.79 18.23 11.93
N ASP A 50 -26.26 17.09 12.42
CA ASP A 50 -25.65 16.45 13.58
C ASP A 50 -24.49 15.54 13.15
N LYS A 51 -23.42 15.51 13.94
CA LYS A 51 -22.28 14.61 13.69
C LYS A 51 -22.71 13.13 13.64
N ALA A 52 -23.77 12.77 14.37
CA ALA A 52 -24.33 11.43 14.38
C ALA A 52 -24.83 10.97 13.00
N ASP A 53 -25.34 11.90 12.18
CA ASP A 53 -25.90 11.62 10.86
C ASP A 53 -24.85 11.32 9.78
N VAL A 54 -23.57 11.53 10.08
CA VAL A 54 -22.50 11.23 9.13
C VAL A 54 -22.35 9.72 8.95
N ASP A 55 -22.62 9.24 7.71
CA ASP A 55 -22.41 7.85 7.27
C ASP A 55 -21.07 7.75 6.52
N LEU A 56 -20.12 7.00 7.06
CA LEU A 56 -18.80 6.77 6.45
C LEU A 56 -18.82 5.71 5.34
N SER A 57 -19.93 4.98 5.17
CA SER A 57 -19.97 3.84 4.25
C SER A 57 -19.65 4.24 2.82
N THR A 58 -18.99 3.33 2.10
CA THR A 58 -18.60 3.51 0.71
C THR A 58 -18.62 2.19 -0.06
N ARG A 59 -18.38 2.27 -1.38
CA ARG A 59 -18.12 1.11 -2.23
C ARG A 59 -16.80 1.27 -2.97
N PHE A 60 -16.02 0.19 -3.01
CA PHE A 60 -14.81 0.14 -3.81
C PHE A 60 -14.73 -1.22 -4.52
N LEU A 61 -14.45 -1.24 -5.83
CA LEU A 61 -14.45 -2.45 -6.66
C LEU A 61 -15.72 -3.30 -6.47
N GLY A 62 -16.89 -2.65 -6.34
CA GLY A 62 -18.19 -3.31 -6.13
C GLY A 62 -18.46 -3.79 -4.70
N ARG A 63 -17.48 -3.77 -3.80
CA ARG A 63 -17.62 -4.20 -2.40
C ARG A 63 -18.04 -3.04 -1.50
N LYS A 64 -18.94 -3.31 -0.56
CA LYS A 64 -19.33 -2.35 0.49
C LYS A 64 -18.26 -2.35 1.59
N LEU A 65 -17.86 -1.15 2.01
CA LEU A 65 -16.95 -0.90 3.14
C LEU A 65 -17.65 0.01 4.14
N ALA A 66 -17.31 -0.12 5.41
CA ALA A 66 -17.84 0.75 6.45
C ALA A 66 -17.23 2.17 6.40
N ALA A 67 -16.05 2.32 5.80
CA ALA A 67 -15.42 3.62 5.55
C ALA A 67 -14.44 3.54 4.38
N PRO A 68 -14.08 4.68 3.74
CA PRO A 68 -13.13 4.74 2.63
C PRO A 68 -11.66 4.62 3.10
N LEU A 69 -11.41 3.69 4.02
CA LEU A 69 -10.08 3.44 4.57
C LEU A 69 -9.58 2.05 4.21
N GLN A 70 -8.26 1.92 4.08
CA GLN A 70 -7.58 0.67 3.75
C GLN A 70 -6.37 0.45 4.67
N VAL A 71 -6.24 -0.74 5.20
CA VAL A 71 -4.97 -1.27 5.72
C VAL A 71 -4.11 -1.67 4.52
N THR A 72 -3.08 -0.88 4.24
CA THR A 72 -2.24 -1.10 3.06
C THR A 72 -1.37 -2.34 3.25
N GLY A 73 -1.19 -3.13 2.20
CA GLY A 73 -0.35 -4.33 2.22
C GLY A 73 1.12 -4.00 2.48
N MET A 74 1.67 -4.56 3.54
CA MET A 74 3.04 -4.29 4.02
C MET A 74 3.85 -5.55 4.22
N THR A 75 3.31 -6.57 4.89
CA THR A 75 4.08 -7.68 5.45
C THR A 75 3.52 -9.05 5.07
N GLY A 76 4.32 -10.07 5.34
CA GLY A 76 4.11 -11.48 5.07
C GLY A 76 5.43 -12.16 4.67
N GLY A 77 5.50 -13.49 4.77
CA GLY A 77 6.67 -14.26 4.38
C GLY A 77 7.81 -14.31 5.40
N ALA A 78 7.54 -13.96 6.65
CA ALA A 78 8.36 -14.21 7.82
C ALA A 78 7.45 -14.60 8.99
N ARG A 79 7.93 -15.41 9.94
CA ARG A 79 7.08 -15.91 11.05
C ARG A 79 6.45 -14.78 11.86
N LYS A 80 7.22 -13.75 12.18
CA LYS A 80 6.72 -12.54 12.89
C LYS A 80 5.65 -11.80 12.10
N ALA A 81 5.67 -11.86 10.79
CA ALA A 81 4.68 -11.20 9.93
C ALA A 81 3.27 -11.76 10.10
N LYS A 82 3.11 -13.04 10.50
CA LYS A 82 1.80 -13.65 10.77
C LYS A 82 1.05 -12.88 11.84
N GLU A 83 1.70 -12.59 12.97
CA GLU A 83 1.10 -11.87 14.09
C GLU A 83 0.66 -10.44 13.69
N PHE A 84 1.48 -9.74 12.89
CA PHE A 84 1.11 -8.42 12.39
C PHE A 84 -0.08 -8.48 11.44
N ASN A 85 -0.09 -9.45 10.50
CA ASN A 85 -1.20 -9.63 9.59
C ASN A 85 -2.50 -10.01 10.31
N ASP A 86 -2.43 -10.84 11.35
CA ASP A 86 -3.56 -11.19 12.20
C ASP A 86 -4.16 -9.94 12.89
N ARG A 87 -3.32 -9.17 13.59
CA ARG A 87 -3.75 -7.94 14.29
C ARG A 87 -4.36 -6.91 13.34
N LEU A 88 -3.75 -6.73 12.16
CA LEU A 88 -4.24 -5.80 11.13
C LEU A 88 -5.54 -6.29 10.50
N ALA A 89 -5.67 -7.60 10.25
CA ALA A 89 -6.90 -8.20 9.70
C ALA A 89 -8.05 -8.12 10.69
N ARG A 90 -7.79 -8.36 11.98
CA ARG A 90 -8.78 -8.15 13.05
C ARG A 90 -9.27 -6.70 13.08
N ALA A 91 -8.36 -5.73 12.99
CA ALA A 91 -8.74 -4.32 12.92
C ALA A 91 -9.56 -3.99 11.67
N ALA A 92 -9.16 -4.51 10.50
CA ALA A 92 -9.88 -4.31 9.25
C ALA A 92 -11.27 -4.94 9.28
N ALA A 93 -11.42 -6.15 9.81
CA ALA A 93 -12.69 -6.84 9.91
C ALA A 93 -13.64 -6.13 10.88
N LEU A 94 -13.17 -5.81 12.10
CA LEU A 94 -14.00 -5.16 13.11
C LEU A 94 -14.56 -3.80 12.65
N HIS A 95 -13.76 -3.07 11.88
CA HIS A 95 -14.13 -1.75 11.37
C HIS A 95 -14.64 -1.75 9.92
N GLY A 96 -14.81 -2.93 9.30
CA GLY A 96 -15.34 -3.06 7.94
C GLY A 96 -14.48 -2.39 6.87
N LEU A 97 -13.13 -2.44 7.01
CA LEU A 97 -12.16 -1.78 6.13
C LEU A 97 -11.58 -2.75 5.09
N ALA A 98 -11.03 -2.19 4.02
CA ALA A 98 -10.23 -2.96 3.08
C ALA A 98 -8.85 -3.30 3.67
N MET A 99 -8.26 -4.45 3.26
CA MET A 99 -6.91 -4.82 3.66
C MET A 99 -6.15 -5.52 2.53
N GLY A 100 -4.89 -5.16 2.36
CA GLY A 100 -3.91 -5.89 1.54
C GLY A 100 -2.87 -6.61 2.37
N VAL A 101 -2.25 -7.63 1.78
CA VAL A 101 -1.07 -8.29 2.34
C VAL A 101 0.21 -7.80 1.66
N GLY A 102 1.38 -8.02 2.27
CA GLY A 102 2.66 -7.78 1.63
C GLY A 102 2.91 -8.73 0.44
N SER A 103 4.02 -8.52 -0.28
CA SER A 103 4.39 -9.36 -1.42
C SER A 103 4.39 -10.85 -1.06
N GLN A 104 3.59 -11.64 -1.79
CA GLN A 104 3.42 -13.08 -1.58
C GLN A 104 4.51 -13.94 -2.27
N ARG A 105 5.53 -13.29 -2.86
CA ARG A 105 6.66 -13.99 -3.48
C ARG A 105 7.22 -15.08 -2.57
N ALA A 106 7.49 -14.76 -1.31
CA ALA A 106 8.09 -15.69 -0.37
C ALA A 106 7.26 -16.98 -0.19
N ALA A 107 5.94 -16.88 -0.15
CA ALA A 107 5.06 -18.06 -0.02
C ALA A 107 4.91 -18.85 -1.33
N LEU A 108 5.05 -18.20 -2.48
CA LEU A 108 5.09 -18.89 -3.78
C LEU A 108 6.40 -19.64 -4.02
N GLU A 109 7.49 -19.21 -3.39
CA GLU A 109 8.80 -19.89 -3.39
C GLU A 109 8.91 -20.93 -2.27
N ASN A 110 8.33 -20.65 -1.09
CA ASN A 110 8.28 -21.56 0.06
C ASN A 110 6.84 -21.64 0.62
N PRO A 111 6.06 -22.69 0.23
CA PRO A 111 4.67 -22.85 0.65
C PRO A 111 4.45 -22.91 2.17
N LYS A 112 5.48 -23.23 2.97
CA LYS A 112 5.41 -23.21 4.44
C LYS A 112 5.16 -21.82 5.03
N LEU A 113 5.37 -20.75 4.24
CA LEU A 113 5.13 -19.37 4.63
C LEU A 113 3.73 -18.86 4.24
N ALA A 114 2.91 -19.69 3.58
CA ALA A 114 1.58 -19.29 3.11
C ALA A 114 0.65 -18.86 4.28
N ASP A 115 0.77 -19.51 5.45
CA ASP A 115 0.00 -19.18 6.64
C ASP A 115 0.23 -17.77 7.17
N THR A 116 1.40 -17.18 6.89
CA THR A 116 1.73 -15.79 7.28
C THR A 116 0.90 -14.76 6.52
N TYR A 117 0.30 -15.15 5.40
CA TYR A 117 -0.62 -14.35 4.59
C TYR A 117 -2.06 -14.80 4.79
N ALA A 118 -2.30 -16.14 4.76
CA ALA A 118 -3.63 -16.73 4.85
C ALA A 118 -4.32 -16.47 6.20
N VAL A 119 -3.58 -16.11 7.24
CA VAL A 119 -4.14 -15.71 8.56
C VAL A 119 -5.22 -14.63 8.46
N ILE A 120 -5.22 -13.79 7.41
CA ILE A 120 -6.28 -12.80 7.19
C ILE A 120 -7.65 -13.42 6.91
N LEU A 121 -7.70 -14.71 6.53
CA LEU A 121 -8.95 -15.45 6.30
C LEU A 121 -9.63 -15.89 7.61
N GLU A 122 -8.93 -15.80 8.74
CA GLU A 122 -9.51 -16.02 10.08
C GLU A 122 -10.42 -14.84 10.50
N HIS A 123 -10.48 -13.77 9.68
CA HIS A 123 -11.24 -12.55 9.93
C HIS A 123 -12.10 -12.18 8.71
N ASP A 124 -13.31 -11.65 8.97
CA ASP A 124 -14.26 -11.23 7.94
C ASP A 124 -13.88 -9.90 7.28
N VAL A 125 -12.69 -9.83 6.66
CA VAL A 125 -12.23 -8.65 5.94
C VAL A 125 -13.03 -8.47 4.65
N PRO A 126 -13.81 -7.37 4.47
CA PRO A 126 -14.79 -7.25 3.37
C PRO A 126 -14.16 -7.11 1.98
N LEU A 127 -12.93 -6.59 1.90
CA LEU A 127 -12.18 -6.42 0.65
C LEU A 127 -10.71 -6.75 0.89
N ARG A 128 -10.25 -7.87 0.32
CA ARG A 128 -8.88 -8.38 0.45
C ARG A 128 -8.10 -8.19 -0.84
N PHE A 129 -6.84 -7.73 -0.71
CA PHE A 129 -5.90 -7.56 -1.82
C PHE A 129 -4.73 -8.54 -1.69
N ALA A 130 -4.54 -9.37 -2.72
CA ALA A 130 -3.28 -10.10 -2.95
C ALA A 130 -2.20 -9.12 -3.44
N ASN A 131 -0.92 -9.53 -3.42
CA ASN A 131 0.16 -8.62 -3.75
C ASN A 131 1.38 -9.36 -4.36
N LEU A 132 1.82 -8.89 -5.54
CA LEU A 132 3.02 -9.37 -6.22
C LEU A 132 3.82 -8.19 -6.80
N GLY A 133 5.14 -8.36 -6.87
CA GLY A 133 6.03 -7.36 -7.48
C GLY A 133 6.08 -7.48 -9.00
N LEU A 134 6.15 -6.34 -9.69
CA LEU A 134 6.34 -6.34 -11.14
C LEU A 134 7.67 -6.96 -11.58
N PRO A 135 8.81 -6.77 -10.89
CA PRO A 135 10.05 -7.48 -11.23
C PRO A 135 9.85 -8.99 -11.28
N GLN A 136 9.15 -9.58 -10.31
CA GLN A 136 8.87 -11.01 -10.28
C GLN A 136 7.97 -11.47 -11.43
N LEU A 137 6.95 -10.68 -11.78
CA LEU A 137 6.07 -11.00 -12.91
C LEU A 137 6.85 -10.99 -14.24
N ILE A 138 7.83 -10.10 -14.38
CA ILE A 138 8.71 -10.06 -15.55
C ILE A 138 9.59 -11.32 -15.58
N LEU A 139 10.22 -11.64 -14.45
CA LEU A 139 11.12 -12.78 -14.30
C LEU A 139 10.41 -14.13 -14.56
N TRP A 140 9.20 -14.30 -14.04
CA TRP A 140 8.40 -15.52 -14.23
C TRP A 140 7.87 -15.71 -15.67
N GLY A 141 7.88 -14.67 -16.48
CA GLY A 141 7.49 -14.78 -17.89
C GLY A 141 6.11 -15.41 -18.06
N ASP A 142 6.02 -16.58 -18.68
CA ASP A 142 4.77 -17.27 -18.93
C ASP A 142 4.12 -17.86 -17.67
N GLU A 143 4.90 -18.13 -16.63
CA GLU A 143 4.39 -18.61 -15.34
C GLU A 143 3.70 -17.51 -14.52
N ALA A 144 3.93 -16.22 -14.85
CA ALA A 144 3.41 -15.08 -14.08
C ALA A 144 1.90 -15.17 -13.84
N ALA A 145 1.13 -15.62 -14.84
CA ALA A 145 -0.32 -15.77 -14.73
C ALA A 145 -0.72 -16.87 -13.73
N SER A 146 -0.04 -18.01 -13.73
CA SER A 146 -0.28 -19.11 -12.79
C SER A 146 0.09 -18.70 -11.37
N LYS A 147 1.25 -18.04 -11.18
CA LYS A 147 1.69 -17.52 -9.88
C LYS A 147 0.73 -16.45 -9.34
N ALA A 148 0.21 -15.58 -10.19
CA ALA A 148 -0.79 -14.59 -9.81
C ALA A 148 -2.11 -15.22 -9.34
N LYS A 149 -2.59 -16.28 -10.02
CA LYS A 149 -3.76 -17.05 -9.57
C LYS A 149 -3.54 -17.70 -8.20
N GLN A 150 -2.36 -18.27 -7.96
CA GLN A 150 -1.99 -18.84 -6.67
C GLN A 150 -1.98 -17.79 -5.57
N ALA A 151 -1.41 -16.60 -5.83
CA ALA A 151 -1.40 -15.49 -4.87
C ALA A 151 -2.83 -15.00 -4.54
N VAL A 152 -3.70 -14.88 -5.53
CA VAL A 152 -5.12 -14.53 -5.34
C VAL A 152 -5.82 -15.59 -4.49
N ALA A 153 -5.65 -16.88 -4.81
CA ALA A 153 -6.28 -17.97 -4.08
C ALA A 153 -5.80 -18.08 -2.63
N MET A 154 -4.51 -17.82 -2.36
CA MET A 154 -3.89 -17.92 -1.03
C MET A 154 -4.59 -17.09 0.04
N VAL A 155 -5.15 -15.95 -0.32
CA VAL A 155 -5.85 -15.04 0.60
C VAL A 155 -7.29 -14.77 0.15
N GLU A 156 -7.81 -15.59 -0.77
CA GLU A 156 -9.14 -15.42 -1.38
C GLU A 156 -9.39 -13.94 -1.76
N ALA A 157 -8.42 -13.37 -2.48
CA ALA A 157 -8.41 -11.95 -2.76
C ALA A 157 -9.49 -11.54 -3.76
N HIS A 158 -10.02 -10.34 -3.56
CA HIS A 158 -10.98 -9.70 -4.44
C HIS A 158 -10.31 -8.84 -5.53
N ALA A 159 -9.01 -8.56 -5.37
CA ALA A 159 -8.18 -7.92 -6.38
C ALA A 159 -6.69 -8.29 -6.14
N LEU A 160 -5.87 -8.17 -7.19
CA LEU A 160 -4.42 -8.30 -7.10
C LEU A 160 -3.75 -6.93 -7.21
N CYS A 161 -2.98 -6.54 -6.21
CA CYS A 161 -2.04 -5.44 -6.31
C CYS A 161 -0.75 -5.92 -7.00
N VAL A 162 -0.37 -5.27 -8.09
CA VAL A 162 0.95 -5.39 -8.71
C VAL A 162 1.77 -4.18 -8.28
N HIS A 163 2.74 -4.38 -7.39
CA HIS A 163 3.55 -3.28 -6.92
C HIS A 163 4.75 -3.00 -7.83
N LEU A 164 5.00 -1.70 -8.02
CA LEU A 164 6.06 -1.13 -8.84
C LEU A 164 7.10 -0.57 -7.88
N ASN A 165 8.20 -1.29 -7.65
CA ASN A 165 9.20 -0.93 -6.63
C ASN A 165 10.60 -0.79 -7.22
N PHE A 166 10.72 -0.31 -8.45
CA PHE A 166 12.02 -0.23 -9.13
C PHE A 166 13.05 0.70 -8.45
N LEU A 167 12.58 1.72 -7.73
CA LEU A 167 13.49 2.52 -6.90
C LEU A 167 14.10 1.67 -5.79
N GLN A 168 13.27 0.93 -5.05
CA GLN A 168 13.75 0.02 -4.02
C GLN A 168 14.72 -1.02 -4.61
N GLU A 169 14.33 -1.69 -5.71
CA GLU A 169 15.17 -2.70 -6.37
C GLU A 169 16.51 -2.11 -6.85
N ALA A 170 16.54 -0.86 -7.30
CA ALA A 170 17.77 -0.22 -7.76
C ALA A 170 18.77 0.05 -6.61
N VAL A 171 18.26 0.32 -5.40
CA VAL A 171 19.09 0.70 -4.25
C VAL A 171 19.37 -0.46 -3.30
N GLN A 172 18.54 -1.52 -3.28
CA GLN A 172 18.77 -2.67 -2.40
C GLN A 172 19.95 -3.54 -2.87
N PRO A 173 20.71 -4.19 -1.97
CA PRO A 173 21.88 -5.01 -2.33
C PRO A 173 21.57 -6.11 -3.35
N GLU A 174 20.49 -6.88 -3.11
CA GLU A 174 20.03 -8.02 -3.91
C GLU A 174 18.91 -7.66 -4.92
N GLY A 175 18.86 -6.41 -5.38
CA GLY A 175 17.74 -5.89 -6.17
C GLY A 175 17.68 -6.36 -7.62
N ASP A 176 16.47 -6.61 -8.12
CA ASP A 176 16.17 -6.95 -9.51
C ASP A 176 15.72 -5.71 -10.28
N THR A 177 16.62 -5.18 -11.12
CA THR A 177 16.39 -3.96 -11.90
C THR A 177 15.87 -4.22 -13.32
N GLY A 178 15.55 -5.47 -13.67
CA GLY A 178 15.00 -5.87 -14.96
C GLY A 178 13.59 -5.32 -15.20
N ALA A 179 13.46 -4.11 -15.77
CA ALA A 179 12.16 -3.43 -15.98
C ALA A 179 11.56 -3.65 -17.38
N ARG A 180 12.36 -4.20 -18.32
CA ARG A 180 11.91 -4.41 -19.71
C ARG A 180 10.79 -5.45 -19.76
N GLY A 181 9.71 -5.15 -20.49
CA GLY A 181 8.58 -6.07 -20.63
C GLY A 181 7.50 -5.92 -19.53
N GLY A 182 7.63 -4.97 -18.58
CA GLY A 182 6.72 -4.80 -17.48
C GLY A 182 5.24 -4.63 -17.90
N LEU A 183 4.94 -3.79 -18.90
CA LEU A 183 3.57 -3.64 -19.40
C LEU A 183 3.02 -4.92 -20.05
N ALA A 184 3.88 -5.72 -20.69
CA ALA A 184 3.47 -7.00 -21.27
C ALA A 184 3.16 -8.03 -20.16
N ALA A 185 3.96 -8.07 -19.10
CA ALA A 185 3.73 -8.91 -17.92
C ALA A 185 2.42 -8.55 -17.21
N ILE A 186 2.16 -7.26 -16.98
CA ILE A 186 0.89 -6.75 -16.43
C ILE A 186 -0.29 -7.17 -17.30
N ARG A 187 -0.21 -6.97 -18.62
CA ARG A 187 -1.29 -7.35 -19.56
C ARG A 187 -1.59 -8.85 -19.52
N ARG A 188 -0.54 -9.68 -19.45
CA ARG A 188 -0.69 -11.15 -19.32
C ARG A 188 -1.45 -11.52 -18.06
N VAL A 189 -1.06 -10.95 -16.93
CA VAL A 189 -1.71 -11.21 -15.63
C VAL A 189 -3.14 -10.67 -15.60
N ALA A 190 -3.36 -9.43 -16.03
CA ALA A 190 -4.69 -8.80 -16.06
C ALA A 190 -5.68 -9.58 -16.95
N LYS A 191 -5.22 -10.14 -18.08
CA LYS A 191 -6.06 -10.97 -18.96
C LYS A 191 -6.39 -12.33 -18.34
N ALA A 192 -5.52 -12.87 -17.49
CA ALA A 192 -5.63 -14.24 -16.96
C ALA A 192 -6.43 -14.34 -15.66
N LEU A 193 -6.59 -13.23 -14.93
CA LEU A 193 -7.28 -13.19 -13.65
C LEU A 193 -8.76 -12.87 -13.82
N ALA A 194 -9.59 -13.49 -12.98
CA ALA A 194 -11.02 -13.16 -12.85
C ALA A 194 -11.26 -11.94 -11.93
N VAL A 195 -10.25 -11.52 -11.16
CA VAL A 195 -10.31 -10.38 -10.25
C VAL A 195 -9.56 -9.18 -10.82
N PRO A 196 -9.94 -7.94 -10.46
CA PRO A 196 -9.24 -6.73 -10.90
C PRO A 196 -7.76 -6.71 -10.54
N VAL A 197 -6.94 -6.10 -11.39
CA VAL A 197 -5.54 -5.78 -11.12
C VAL A 197 -5.41 -4.30 -10.77
N ILE A 198 -4.78 -4.02 -9.64
CA ILE A 198 -4.45 -2.68 -9.15
C ILE A 198 -2.93 -2.48 -9.33
N ALA A 199 -2.52 -1.44 -10.02
CA ALA A 199 -1.10 -1.06 -10.01
C ALA A 199 -0.82 -0.16 -8.80
N LYS A 200 0.20 -0.52 -8.04
CA LYS A 200 0.58 0.17 -6.80
C LYS A 200 2.06 0.56 -6.85
N GLU A 201 2.36 1.83 -6.54
CA GLU A 201 3.73 2.22 -6.22
C GLU A 201 4.01 2.03 -4.71
N THR A 202 5.25 2.10 -4.28
CA THR A 202 5.67 1.68 -2.93
C THR A 202 6.32 2.77 -2.09
N GLY A 203 6.21 4.04 -2.48
CA GLY A 203 6.72 5.19 -1.72
C GLY A 203 7.39 6.26 -2.57
N ALA A 204 7.54 6.04 -3.89
CA ALA A 204 8.08 7.03 -4.81
C ALA A 204 7.01 7.68 -5.72
N GLY A 205 5.78 7.19 -5.67
CA GLY A 205 4.65 7.81 -6.34
C GLY A 205 4.47 7.46 -7.82
N LEU A 206 3.23 7.49 -8.25
CA LEU A 206 2.80 7.17 -9.61
C LEU A 206 2.03 8.34 -10.20
N ASP A 207 2.44 8.81 -11.37
CA ASP A 207 1.81 9.93 -12.07
C ASP A 207 0.70 9.50 -13.04
N GLY A 208 -0.09 10.49 -13.50
CA GLY A 208 -1.17 10.25 -14.45
C GLY A 208 -0.72 9.74 -15.82
N ARG A 209 0.51 10.05 -16.26
CA ARG A 209 1.08 9.55 -17.51
C ARG A 209 1.36 8.05 -17.41
N THR A 210 1.98 7.63 -16.34
CA THR A 210 2.25 6.21 -16.07
C THR A 210 0.95 5.45 -15.83
N ALA A 211 -0.01 6.04 -15.07
CA ALA A 211 -1.32 5.45 -14.84
C ALA A 211 -2.08 5.15 -16.14
N LYS A 212 -2.08 6.07 -17.12
CA LYS A 212 -2.69 5.82 -18.44
C LYS A 212 -2.10 4.60 -19.15
N ARG A 213 -0.77 4.43 -19.08
CA ARG A 213 -0.08 3.28 -19.70
C ARG A 213 -0.46 1.96 -19.02
N LEU A 214 -0.59 1.99 -17.68
CA LEU A 214 -0.98 0.84 -16.87
C LEU A 214 -2.43 0.43 -17.15
N VAL A 215 -3.37 1.39 -17.22
CA VAL A 215 -4.76 1.12 -17.56
C VAL A 215 -4.88 0.58 -18.99
N ALA A 216 -4.13 1.11 -19.95
CA ALA A 216 -4.06 0.56 -21.32
C ALA A 216 -3.46 -0.86 -21.37
N ALA A 217 -2.73 -1.29 -20.33
CA ALA A 217 -2.27 -2.66 -20.17
C ALA A 217 -3.26 -3.57 -19.43
N GLY A 218 -4.45 -3.08 -19.03
CA GLY A 218 -5.51 -3.86 -18.38
C GLY A 218 -5.63 -3.67 -16.87
N VAL A 219 -4.89 -2.73 -16.28
CA VAL A 219 -5.03 -2.35 -14.87
C VAL A 219 -6.37 -1.65 -14.67
N GLN A 220 -7.09 -2.00 -13.61
CA GLN A 220 -8.45 -1.54 -13.32
C GLN A 220 -8.53 -0.60 -12.11
N GLY A 221 -7.42 -0.37 -11.41
CA GLY A 221 -7.31 0.60 -10.32
C GLY A 221 -5.86 1.01 -10.09
N ILE A 222 -5.68 2.14 -9.45
CA ILE A 222 -4.35 2.72 -9.16
C ILE A 222 -4.24 2.98 -7.66
N ASP A 223 -3.13 2.57 -7.07
CA ASP A 223 -2.68 3.00 -5.75
C ASP A 223 -1.39 3.80 -5.92
N VAL A 224 -1.43 5.08 -5.61
CA VAL A 224 -0.34 5.99 -5.99
C VAL A 224 0.98 5.74 -5.25
N GLY A 225 0.95 5.22 -4.03
CA GLY A 225 2.16 4.90 -3.25
C GLY A 225 3.18 6.04 -3.21
N GLY A 226 2.74 7.28 -2.90
CA GLY A 226 3.58 8.46 -3.05
C GLY A 226 4.51 8.75 -1.88
N LEU A 227 5.38 9.77 -2.05
CA LEU A 227 6.23 10.30 -0.99
C LEU A 227 5.41 10.95 0.12
N GLY A 228 5.90 10.85 1.34
CA GLY A 228 5.30 11.45 2.53
C GLY A 228 5.27 10.52 3.74
N GLY A 229 5.60 9.25 3.56
CA GLY A 229 5.75 8.25 4.61
C GLY A 229 7.11 7.57 4.56
N THR A 230 7.13 6.26 4.72
CA THR A 230 8.36 5.46 4.67
C THR A 230 9.04 5.55 3.31
N SER A 231 10.31 5.92 3.31
CA SER A 231 11.20 5.79 2.16
C SER A 231 11.81 4.38 2.14
N PHE A 232 11.53 3.59 1.11
CA PHE A 232 12.21 2.31 0.94
C PHE A 232 13.69 2.50 0.61
N SER A 233 14.08 3.61 -0.03
CA SER A 233 15.52 3.95 -0.19
C SER A 233 16.21 4.15 1.16
N ALA A 234 15.52 4.73 2.16
CA ALA A 234 16.02 4.86 3.52
C ALA A 234 16.15 3.48 4.20
N VAL A 235 15.15 2.62 4.05
CA VAL A 235 15.18 1.25 4.58
C VAL A 235 16.37 0.50 4.00
N GLU A 236 16.56 0.53 2.68
CA GLU A 236 17.67 -0.14 2.01
C GLU A 236 19.03 0.50 2.33
N HIS A 237 19.08 1.82 2.58
CA HIS A 237 20.28 2.47 3.11
C HIS A 237 20.71 1.85 4.44
N HIS A 238 19.79 1.72 5.39
CA HIS A 238 20.11 1.13 6.70
C HIS A 238 20.54 -0.33 6.58
N ARG A 239 19.87 -1.12 5.72
CA ARG A 239 20.25 -2.49 5.42
C ARG A 239 21.68 -2.57 4.86
N ALA A 240 21.98 -1.76 3.85
CA ALA A 240 23.30 -1.72 3.22
C ALA A 240 24.40 -1.30 4.21
N VAL A 241 24.14 -0.36 5.11
CA VAL A 241 25.06 0.03 6.18
C VAL A 241 25.32 -1.15 7.12
N GLU A 242 24.30 -1.88 7.55
CA GLU A 242 24.43 -3.05 8.43
C GLU A 242 25.18 -4.20 7.73
N GLN A 243 25.08 -4.31 6.41
CA GLN A 243 25.78 -5.31 5.59
C GLN A 243 27.18 -4.88 5.11
N GLY A 244 27.58 -3.63 5.37
CA GLY A 244 28.88 -3.09 4.94
C GLY A 244 28.97 -2.73 3.45
N ASP A 245 27.84 -2.65 2.73
CA ASP A 245 27.81 -2.24 1.32
C ASP A 245 27.77 -0.69 1.21
N ALA A 246 28.95 -0.10 1.11
CA ALA A 246 29.10 1.36 1.04
C ALA A 246 28.47 1.97 -0.23
N VAL A 247 28.44 1.24 -1.36
CA VAL A 247 27.86 1.72 -2.62
C VAL A 247 26.34 1.80 -2.48
N LYS A 248 25.69 0.72 -2.06
CA LYS A 248 24.25 0.68 -1.87
C LYS A 248 23.78 1.60 -0.74
N ALA A 249 24.55 1.70 0.34
CA ALA A 249 24.29 2.68 1.40
C ALA A 249 24.29 4.11 0.87
N ARG A 250 25.26 4.47 0.03
CA ARG A 250 25.31 5.80 -0.61
C ARG A 250 24.13 6.01 -1.57
N LEU A 251 23.79 5.03 -2.41
CA LEU A 251 22.65 5.10 -3.31
C LEU A 251 21.35 5.31 -2.53
N GLY A 252 21.09 4.51 -1.49
CA GLY A 252 19.91 4.67 -0.65
C GLY A 252 19.82 6.06 -0.03
N LYS A 253 20.95 6.62 0.43
CA LYS A 253 21.01 7.99 0.95
C LYS A 253 20.74 9.06 -0.13
N THR A 254 21.30 8.88 -1.34
CA THR A 254 21.13 9.83 -2.46
C THR A 254 19.67 9.88 -2.93
N TYR A 255 18.99 8.75 -2.99
CA TYR A 255 17.61 8.62 -3.45
C TYR A 255 16.58 8.58 -2.32
N TRP A 256 16.96 8.96 -1.11
CA TRP A 256 16.10 8.94 0.08
C TRP A 256 14.75 9.63 -0.13
N SER A 257 14.76 10.80 -0.77
CA SER A 257 13.59 11.64 -1.02
C SER A 257 13.19 11.68 -2.49
N TRP A 258 13.56 10.66 -3.27
CA TRP A 258 13.22 10.59 -4.67
C TRP A 258 11.77 10.16 -4.88
N GLY A 259 11.00 10.96 -5.63
CA GLY A 259 9.65 10.59 -6.05
C GLY A 259 8.69 11.76 -6.11
N ILE A 260 7.40 11.44 -6.20
CA ILE A 260 6.27 12.36 -6.32
C ILE A 260 5.52 12.39 -4.98
N PRO A 261 5.32 13.54 -4.35
CA PRO A 261 4.50 13.66 -3.15
C PRO A 261 3.09 13.11 -3.36
N THR A 262 2.56 12.41 -2.35
CA THR A 262 1.26 11.71 -2.48
C THR A 262 0.12 12.62 -2.93
N PRO A 263 -0.08 13.84 -2.39
CA PRO A 263 -1.13 14.74 -2.86
C PRO A 263 -1.03 15.09 -4.34
N GLU A 264 0.20 15.27 -4.84
CA GLU A 264 0.47 15.57 -6.26
C GLU A 264 0.20 14.37 -7.15
N ALA A 265 0.61 13.16 -6.72
CA ALA A 265 0.33 11.91 -7.42
C ALA A 265 -1.18 11.68 -7.56
N VAL A 266 -1.96 11.85 -6.48
CA VAL A 266 -3.43 11.74 -6.49
C VAL A 266 -4.04 12.72 -7.49
N ARG A 267 -3.66 14.01 -7.42
CA ARG A 267 -4.14 15.04 -8.36
C ARG A 267 -3.82 14.68 -9.81
N SER A 268 -2.58 14.23 -10.06
CA SER A 268 -2.10 13.87 -11.39
C SER A 268 -2.87 12.70 -11.97
N VAL A 269 -3.07 11.63 -11.20
CA VAL A 269 -3.82 10.45 -11.65
C VAL A 269 -5.28 10.78 -11.85
N ARG A 270 -5.96 11.45 -10.92
CA ARG A 270 -7.38 11.81 -11.04
C ARG A 270 -7.64 12.74 -12.21
N LYS A 271 -6.74 13.69 -12.49
CA LYS A 271 -6.83 14.56 -13.69
C LYS A 271 -6.71 13.74 -14.98
N ALA A 272 -5.82 12.78 -15.01
CA ALA A 272 -5.52 11.96 -16.19
C ALA A 272 -6.58 10.88 -16.47
N LEU A 273 -7.20 10.35 -15.41
CA LEU A 273 -8.14 9.22 -15.38
C LEU A 273 -9.29 9.52 -14.39
N PRO A 274 -10.29 10.31 -14.80
CA PRO A 274 -11.33 10.83 -13.88
C PRO A 274 -12.16 9.77 -13.17
N LYS A 275 -12.26 8.55 -13.73
CA LYS A 275 -13.15 7.48 -13.24
C LYS A 275 -12.41 6.23 -12.75
N VAL A 276 -11.07 6.20 -12.78
CA VAL A 276 -10.32 5.04 -12.33
C VAL A 276 -10.47 4.90 -10.81
N PRO A 277 -10.71 3.69 -10.27
CA PRO A 277 -10.59 3.43 -8.83
C PRO A 277 -9.20 3.84 -8.34
N LEU A 278 -9.15 4.76 -7.37
CA LEU A 278 -7.92 5.43 -6.95
C LEU A 278 -7.74 5.34 -5.44
N VAL A 279 -6.62 4.74 -5.03
CA VAL A 279 -6.21 4.67 -3.64
C VAL A 279 -5.07 5.68 -3.41
N ALA A 280 -5.19 6.48 -2.37
CA ALA A 280 -4.11 7.33 -1.88
C ALA A 280 -3.36 6.62 -0.76
N THR A 281 -2.12 6.19 -1.01
CA THR A 281 -1.20 5.71 0.01
C THR A 281 0.10 6.51 0.00
N GLY A 282 0.72 6.67 1.15
CA GLY A 282 1.95 7.42 1.37
C GLY A 282 1.76 8.59 2.33
N GLY A 283 2.28 8.45 3.54
CA GLY A 283 2.33 9.50 4.55
C GLY A 283 1.04 9.86 5.27
N LEU A 284 -0.07 9.12 5.09
CA LEU A 284 -1.28 9.35 5.85
C LEU A 284 -1.09 8.94 7.32
N ARG A 285 -1.48 9.84 8.25
CA ARG A 285 -1.25 9.70 9.70
C ARG A 285 -2.54 9.66 10.52
N ASN A 286 -3.62 10.28 10.00
CA ASN A 286 -4.86 10.52 10.73
C ASN A 286 -6.06 10.61 9.77
N GLY A 287 -7.28 10.65 10.33
CA GLY A 287 -8.51 10.76 9.55
C GLY A 287 -8.63 12.08 8.78
N LEU A 288 -7.96 13.15 9.22
CA LEU A 288 -7.90 14.40 8.47
C LEU A 288 -7.07 14.25 7.18
N ASP A 289 -5.96 13.51 7.21
CA ASP A 289 -5.19 13.21 5.99
C ASP A 289 -6.02 12.34 5.03
N ALA A 290 -6.84 11.40 5.54
CA ALA A 290 -7.78 10.65 4.73
C ALA A 290 -8.81 11.57 4.06
N LEU A 291 -9.40 12.50 4.79
CA LEU A 291 -10.35 13.49 4.23
C LEU A 291 -9.71 14.36 3.15
N ARG A 292 -8.46 14.80 3.36
CA ARG A 292 -7.66 15.52 2.37
C ARG A 292 -7.46 14.69 1.09
N ALA A 293 -7.18 13.39 1.23
CA ALA A 293 -7.03 12.48 0.10
C ALA A 293 -8.33 12.34 -0.70
N LEU A 294 -9.47 12.20 -0.03
CA LEU A 294 -10.79 12.16 -0.65
C LEU A 294 -11.09 13.47 -1.38
N ALA A 295 -10.81 14.63 -0.77
CA ALA A 295 -11.00 15.94 -1.39
C ALA A 295 -10.12 16.13 -2.63
N LEU A 296 -8.95 15.51 -2.69
CA LEU A 296 -8.11 15.48 -3.90
C LEU A 296 -8.60 14.52 -4.97
N GLY A 297 -9.58 13.67 -4.64
CA GLY A 297 -10.24 12.76 -5.55
C GLY A 297 -9.81 11.30 -5.42
N ALA A 298 -9.19 10.87 -4.33
CA ALA A 298 -9.04 9.46 -4.02
C ALA A 298 -10.40 8.84 -3.66
N ASP A 299 -10.58 7.55 -3.94
CA ASP A 299 -11.75 6.78 -3.52
C ASP A 299 -11.49 6.05 -2.20
N LEU A 300 -10.23 5.70 -1.91
CA LEU A 300 -9.77 5.15 -0.64
C LEU A 300 -8.52 5.86 -0.14
N ALA A 301 -8.37 5.95 1.17
CA ALA A 301 -7.18 6.39 1.88
C ALA A 301 -6.51 5.18 2.56
N GLY A 302 -5.25 4.89 2.19
CA GLY A 302 -4.53 3.72 2.68
C GLY A 302 -3.47 4.05 3.70
N PHE A 303 -3.52 3.36 4.84
CA PHE A 303 -2.58 3.50 5.95
C PHE A 303 -1.63 2.30 5.99
N ALA A 304 -0.33 2.57 5.92
CA ALA A 304 0.72 1.57 6.03
C ALA A 304 1.46 1.68 7.37
N GLY A 305 2.59 2.34 7.42
CA GLY A 305 3.45 2.43 8.58
C GLY A 305 2.77 2.93 9.85
N HIS A 306 1.72 3.76 9.73
CA HIS A 306 0.95 4.23 10.86
C HIS A 306 0.24 3.06 11.58
N LEU A 307 -0.57 2.28 10.87
CA LEU A 307 -1.26 1.12 11.44
C LEU A 307 -0.29 -0.01 11.81
N PHE A 308 0.82 -0.14 11.07
CA PHE A 308 1.85 -1.13 11.40
C PHE A 308 2.51 -0.83 12.76
N ARG A 309 2.87 0.43 13.03
CA ARG A 309 3.37 0.85 14.34
C ARG A 309 2.33 0.65 15.44
N ALA A 310 1.07 0.97 15.18
CA ALA A 310 -0.01 0.69 16.11
C ALA A 310 -0.15 -0.81 16.42
N ALA A 311 -0.06 -1.69 15.40
CA ALA A 311 -0.07 -3.14 15.60
C ALA A 311 1.13 -3.63 16.44
N ALA A 312 2.26 -2.95 16.40
CA ALA A 312 3.43 -3.28 17.20
C ALA A 312 3.24 -2.99 18.71
N THR A 313 2.28 -2.13 19.09
CA THR A 313 2.03 -1.79 20.52
C THR A 313 1.24 -2.86 21.28
N GLY A 314 0.75 -3.90 20.60
CA GLY A 314 0.02 -5.01 21.22
C GLY A 314 -1.19 -5.48 20.41
N PRO A 315 -1.91 -6.49 20.90
CA PRO A 315 -3.00 -7.15 20.16
C PRO A 315 -4.10 -6.21 19.67
N ASP A 316 -4.46 -5.21 20.47
CA ASP A 316 -5.56 -4.27 20.16
C ASP A 316 -5.07 -2.92 19.60
N GLY A 317 -3.76 -2.74 19.43
CA GLY A 317 -3.18 -1.47 19.00
C GLY A 317 -3.73 -0.99 17.66
N ALA A 318 -3.70 -1.83 16.64
CA ALA A 318 -4.24 -1.52 15.32
C ALA A 318 -5.76 -1.28 15.34
N THR A 319 -6.49 -2.04 16.15
CA THR A 319 -7.96 -1.91 16.30
C THR A 319 -8.34 -0.57 16.90
N ARG A 320 -7.68 -0.17 18.00
CA ARG A 320 -7.92 1.16 18.61
C ARG A 320 -7.58 2.29 17.65
N GLU A 321 -6.44 2.16 16.97
CA GLU A 321 -6.00 3.19 16.04
C GLU A 321 -6.96 3.35 14.85
N ALA A 322 -7.43 2.23 14.26
CA ALA A 322 -8.43 2.26 13.21
C ALA A 322 -9.73 2.96 13.67
N GLY A 323 -10.16 2.72 14.89
CA GLY A 323 -11.31 3.42 15.49
C GLY A 323 -11.09 4.94 15.59
N LEU A 324 -9.91 5.37 16.00
CA LEU A 324 -9.54 6.80 16.04
C LEU A 324 -9.55 7.44 14.66
N LEU A 325 -8.98 6.77 13.65
CA LEU A 325 -8.98 7.24 12.26
C LEU A 325 -10.42 7.46 11.74
N LEU A 326 -11.33 6.57 12.07
CA LEU A 326 -12.76 6.68 11.70
C LEU A 326 -13.42 7.88 12.37
N GLU A 327 -13.16 8.06 13.67
CA GLU A 327 -13.73 9.18 14.43
C GLU A 327 -13.20 10.54 13.95
N GLU A 328 -11.93 10.62 13.60
CA GLU A 328 -11.32 11.81 13.00
C GLU A 328 -11.90 12.11 11.61
N LEU A 329 -12.08 11.09 10.76
CA LEU A 329 -12.71 11.25 9.45
C LEU A 329 -14.16 11.72 9.58
N LYS A 330 -14.93 11.11 10.50
CA LYS A 330 -16.31 11.48 10.80
C LYS A 330 -16.40 12.95 11.29
N THR A 331 -15.48 13.33 12.17
CA THR A 331 -15.38 14.71 12.66
C THR A 331 -15.08 15.68 11.52
N GLY A 332 -14.14 15.34 10.64
CA GLY A 332 -13.78 16.18 9.51
C GLY A 332 -14.95 16.39 8.53
N LEU A 333 -15.71 15.34 8.21
CA LEU A 333 -16.92 15.44 7.38
C LEU A 333 -17.97 16.35 8.02
N PHE A 334 -18.23 16.19 9.31
CA PHE A 334 -19.12 17.08 10.05
C PHE A 334 -18.68 18.55 9.98
N LEU A 335 -17.37 18.84 10.15
CA LEU A 335 -16.80 20.20 10.07
C LEU A 335 -16.82 20.78 8.64
N LEU A 336 -17.07 19.95 7.62
CA LEU A 336 -17.35 20.39 6.26
C LEU A 336 -18.85 20.53 5.98
N GLY A 337 -19.75 20.08 6.89
CA GLY A 337 -21.19 20.01 6.67
C GLY A 337 -21.56 18.92 5.64
N LEU A 338 -20.85 17.81 5.63
CA LEU A 338 -21.03 16.74 4.63
C LEU A 338 -21.54 15.45 5.29
N PRO A 339 -22.64 14.87 4.77
CA PRO A 339 -23.25 13.67 5.35
C PRO A 339 -22.48 12.38 5.04
N SER A 340 -21.57 12.38 4.07
CA SER A 340 -20.86 11.18 3.66
C SER A 340 -19.57 11.47 2.88
N PRO A 341 -18.63 10.50 2.78
CA PRO A 341 -17.43 10.64 1.96
C PRO A 341 -17.71 10.91 0.47
N SER A 342 -18.81 10.42 -0.07
CA SER A 342 -19.20 10.64 -1.47
C SER A 342 -19.55 12.08 -1.79
N ALA A 343 -19.89 12.88 -0.79
CA ALA A 343 -20.15 14.32 -0.94
C ALA A 343 -18.88 15.17 -0.98
N VAL A 344 -17.73 14.58 -0.67
CA VAL A 344 -16.44 15.31 -0.68
C VAL A 344 -16.01 15.58 -2.12
N THR A 345 -15.73 16.85 -2.43
CA THR A 345 -15.24 17.30 -3.74
C THR A 345 -14.02 18.21 -3.60
N ARG A 346 -13.42 18.57 -4.73
CA ARG A 346 -12.29 19.52 -4.76
C ARG A 346 -12.67 20.93 -4.30
N ASP A 347 -13.93 21.29 -4.32
CA ASP A 347 -14.41 22.61 -3.88
C ASP A 347 -14.27 22.79 -2.37
N HIS A 348 -14.06 21.71 -1.62
CA HIS A 348 -13.77 21.73 -0.20
C HIS A 348 -12.29 22.00 0.13
N LEU A 349 -11.42 22.11 -0.89
CA LEU A 349 -10.04 22.56 -0.73
C LEU A 349 -9.99 24.09 -0.70
N LEU A 350 -9.00 24.65 0.06
CA LEU A 350 -8.65 26.06 0.03
C LEU A 350 -7.65 26.37 -1.07
#